data_99edda49242189c20ce7afbaf0c01a08
#
_entry.id   99edda49242189c20ce7afbaf0c01a08
#
_cell.length_a   1.000
_cell.length_b   1.000
_cell.length_c   1.000
_cell.angle_alpha   90.00
_cell.angle_beta   90.00
_cell.angle_gamma   90.00
#
_symmetry.space_group_name_H-M   'P 1'
#
loop_
_entity.id
_entity.type
_entity.pdbx_description
1 polymer ?
#
loop_
_entity_poly.entity_id
_entity_poly.type
_entity_poly.pdbx_seq_one_letter_code
_entity_poly.pdbx_strand_id
1 'polypeptide(L)'
;MKQLPENLLHEGYILIPKALLKRQINDKAPGELEALLQVLIHANYSETTYKIQQIDIVCQRGESVISQQHWSQLFQWSRSKTLRFFQKIQEEGIIKIIPHQKGIFHIHINNYDFWTGCISPEAREEKKKEKSEAFDVFWDKYHETMQKPKQYV
;
A
#
# COMPACT_ATOMS: atom_id res chain seq x y z
N MET A 1 15.51 -23.70 -6.48
CA MET A 1 14.43 -22.92 -5.86
C MET A 1 13.18 -22.98 -6.74
N LYS A 2 12.08 -23.46 -6.19
CA LYS A 2 10.83 -23.52 -6.95
C LYS A 2 10.22 -22.12 -7.08
N GLN A 3 9.82 -21.76 -8.28
CA GLN A 3 9.08 -20.52 -8.50
C GLN A 3 7.67 -20.64 -7.91
N LEU A 4 7.11 -19.51 -7.51
CA LEU A 4 5.72 -19.47 -7.04
C LEU A 4 4.78 -19.88 -8.20
N PRO A 5 3.73 -20.66 -7.90
CA PRO A 5 2.75 -21.02 -8.92
C PRO A 5 2.07 -19.79 -9.53
N GLU A 6 1.86 -19.81 -10.84
CA GLU A 6 1.23 -18.69 -11.56
C GLU A 6 -0.16 -18.33 -11.00
N ASN A 7 -0.91 -19.32 -10.53
CA ASN A 7 -2.23 -19.06 -9.96
C ASN A 7 -2.20 -18.20 -8.71
N LEU A 8 -1.09 -18.24 -7.94
CA LEU A 8 -0.92 -17.35 -6.78
C LEU A 8 -0.53 -15.94 -7.19
N LEU A 9 0.08 -15.78 -8.35
CA LEU A 9 0.55 -14.48 -8.84
C LEU A 9 -0.51 -13.73 -9.66
N HIS A 10 -1.58 -14.41 -10.03
CA HIS A 10 -2.60 -13.89 -10.95
C HIS A 10 -3.32 -12.64 -10.41
N GLU A 11 -3.54 -12.58 -9.09
CA GLU A 11 -4.24 -11.46 -8.46
C GLU A 11 -3.32 -10.32 -8.03
N GLY A 12 -2.01 -10.45 -8.30
CA GLY A 12 -1.03 -9.42 -7.98
C GLY A 12 -0.35 -9.61 -6.64
N TYR A 13 0.24 -8.55 -6.14
CA TYR A 13 1.09 -8.56 -4.94
C TYR A 13 0.68 -7.49 -3.96
N ILE A 14 1.00 -7.74 -2.69
CA ILE A 14 0.98 -6.71 -1.66
C ILE A 14 2.38 -6.63 -1.07
N LEU A 15 2.93 -5.41 -1.03
CA LEU A 15 4.25 -5.16 -0.44
C LEU A 15 4.06 -4.56 0.96
N ILE A 16 4.69 -5.18 1.95
CA ILE A 16 4.57 -4.73 3.34
C ILE A 16 5.93 -4.30 3.85
N PRO A 17 6.07 -3.05 4.36
CA PRO A 17 7.32 -2.61 4.97
C PRO A 17 7.70 -3.48 6.16
N LYS A 18 8.98 -3.84 6.26
CA LYS A 18 9.48 -4.65 7.37
C LYS A 18 9.22 -4.00 8.73
N ALA A 19 9.23 -2.68 8.80
CA ALA A 19 8.95 -1.96 10.05
C ALA A 19 7.56 -2.26 10.59
N LEU A 20 6.55 -2.37 9.72
CA LEU A 20 5.19 -2.72 10.12
C LEU A 20 5.12 -4.16 10.63
N LEU A 21 5.81 -5.09 9.97
CA LEU A 21 5.86 -6.48 10.41
C LEU A 21 6.54 -6.61 11.77
N LYS A 22 7.65 -5.91 11.99
CA LYS A 22 8.35 -5.91 13.29
C LYS A 22 7.46 -5.34 14.39
N ARG A 23 6.74 -4.26 14.10
CA ARG A 23 5.80 -3.67 15.05
C ARG A 23 4.72 -4.67 15.47
N GLN A 24 4.16 -5.37 14.50
CA GLN A 24 3.11 -6.36 14.75
C GLN A 24 3.61 -7.52 15.63
N ILE A 25 4.84 -7.99 15.39
CA ILE A 25 5.43 -9.06 16.20
C ILE A 25 5.65 -8.61 17.64
N ASN A 26 6.04 -7.35 17.85
CA ASN A 26 6.35 -6.79 19.17
C ASN A 26 5.13 -6.18 19.86
N ASP A 27 4.07 -5.92 19.15
CA ASP A 27 2.86 -5.29 19.68
C ASP A 27 1.94 -6.34 20.31
N LYS A 28 1.24 -5.93 21.37
CA LYS A 28 0.27 -6.78 22.07
C LYS A 28 -1.14 -6.68 21.48
N ALA A 29 -1.30 -6.05 20.32
CA ALA A 29 -2.60 -5.91 19.65
C ALA A 29 -2.72 -6.92 18.50
N PRO A 30 -3.03 -8.19 18.78
CA PRO A 30 -3.11 -9.22 17.74
C PRO A 30 -4.24 -8.92 16.77
N GLY A 31 -4.02 -9.24 15.49
CA GLY A 31 -5.02 -9.09 14.45
C GLY A 31 -4.96 -7.78 13.67
N GLU A 32 -4.17 -6.78 14.10
CA GLU A 32 -4.07 -5.52 13.36
C GLU A 32 -3.41 -5.69 12.00
N LEU A 33 -2.41 -6.54 11.88
CA LEU A 33 -1.78 -6.81 10.59
C LEU A 33 -2.76 -7.49 9.65
N GLU A 34 -3.49 -8.48 10.13
CA GLU A 34 -4.52 -9.17 9.34
C GLU A 34 -5.61 -8.19 8.91
N ALA A 35 -6.01 -7.27 9.77
CA ALA A 35 -6.99 -6.25 9.42
C ALA A 35 -6.46 -5.33 8.34
N LEU A 36 -5.19 -4.91 8.42
CA LEU A 36 -4.57 -4.09 7.39
C LEU A 36 -4.50 -4.83 6.05
N LEU A 37 -4.17 -6.11 6.07
CA LEU A 37 -4.17 -6.95 4.87
C LEU A 37 -5.56 -7.01 4.24
N GLN A 38 -6.62 -7.15 5.06
CA GLN A 38 -7.99 -7.13 4.59
C GLN A 38 -8.33 -5.80 3.89
N VAL A 39 -7.91 -4.69 4.48
CA VAL A 39 -8.13 -3.36 3.88
C VAL A 39 -7.46 -3.27 2.51
N LEU A 40 -6.22 -3.72 2.40
CA LEU A 40 -5.48 -3.70 1.14
C LEU A 40 -6.10 -4.62 0.08
N ILE A 41 -6.55 -5.81 0.50
CA ILE A 41 -7.14 -6.81 -0.41
C ILE A 41 -8.48 -6.33 -0.96
N HIS A 42 -9.30 -5.68 -0.12
CA HIS A 42 -10.65 -5.27 -0.52
C HIS A 42 -10.71 -3.91 -1.19
N ALA A 43 -9.60 -3.22 -1.37
CA ALA A 43 -9.58 -1.96 -2.10
C ALA A 43 -9.86 -2.18 -3.58
N ASN A 44 -10.54 -1.23 -4.20
CA ASN A 44 -10.86 -1.32 -5.61
C ASN A 44 -9.59 -1.22 -6.45
N TYR A 45 -9.45 -2.14 -7.39
CA TYR A 45 -8.34 -2.13 -8.34
C TYR A 45 -8.50 -1.06 -9.43
N SER A 46 -9.76 -0.73 -9.76
CA SER A 46 -10.07 0.27 -10.79
C SER A 46 -11.24 1.13 -10.34
N GLU A 47 -11.36 2.31 -10.95
CA GLU A 47 -12.44 3.23 -10.65
C GLU A 47 -13.80 2.59 -10.94
N THR A 48 -14.71 2.67 -9.98
CA THR A 48 -16.06 2.14 -10.08
C THR A 48 -17.01 3.11 -9.40
N THR A 49 -18.17 3.35 -9.99
CA THR A 49 -19.21 4.17 -9.38
C THR A 49 -20.24 3.27 -8.71
N TYR A 50 -20.46 3.49 -7.42
CA TYR A 50 -21.45 2.75 -6.64
C TYR A 50 -22.62 3.65 -6.30
N LYS A 51 -23.80 3.08 -6.33
CA LYS A 51 -25.01 3.76 -5.86
C LYS A 51 -25.31 3.28 -4.44
N ILE A 52 -25.05 4.14 -3.46
CA ILE A 52 -25.23 3.83 -2.03
C ILE A 52 -26.20 4.86 -1.46
N GLN A 53 -27.31 4.39 -0.86
CA GLN A 53 -28.34 5.26 -0.29
C GLN A 53 -28.82 6.34 -1.29
N GLN A 54 -29.00 5.94 -2.54
CA GLN A 54 -29.43 6.80 -3.64
C GLN A 54 -28.45 7.90 -4.02
N ILE A 55 -27.19 7.78 -3.58
CA ILE A 55 -26.10 8.70 -3.94
C ILE A 55 -25.09 7.94 -4.79
N ASP A 56 -24.66 8.55 -5.89
CA ASP A 56 -23.61 8.02 -6.72
C ASP A 56 -22.26 8.40 -6.11
N ILE A 57 -21.47 7.37 -5.73
CA ILE A 57 -20.16 7.56 -5.14
C ILE A 57 -19.11 6.97 -6.08
N VAL A 58 -18.18 7.82 -6.52
CA VAL A 58 -17.05 7.38 -7.32
C VAL A 58 -15.98 6.82 -6.39
N CYS A 59 -15.76 5.52 -6.49
CA CYS A 59 -14.72 4.82 -5.74
C CYS A 59 -13.55 4.60 -6.68
N GLN A 60 -12.46 5.30 -6.43
CA GLN A 60 -11.29 5.25 -7.30
C GLN A 60 -10.41 4.05 -6.95
N ARG A 61 -9.39 3.82 -7.77
CA ARG A 61 -8.39 2.80 -7.49
C ARG A 61 -7.74 3.05 -6.12
N GLY A 62 -7.66 2.01 -5.31
CA GLY A 62 -7.11 2.11 -3.96
C GLY A 62 -8.10 2.62 -2.92
N GLU A 63 -9.37 2.70 -3.27
CA GLU A 63 -10.42 3.15 -2.37
C GLU A 63 -11.43 2.04 -2.11
N SER A 64 -12.21 2.22 -1.06
CA SER A 64 -13.26 1.27 -0.68
C SER A 64 -14.43 2.02 -0.05
N VAL A 65 -15.64 1.58 -0.35
CA VAL A 65 -16.89 2.13 0.23
C VAL A 65 -17.62 1.08 1.06
N ILE A 66 -16.91 0.09 1.56
CA ILE A 66 -17.45 -0.94 2.45
C ILE A 66 -17.88 -0.30 3.76
N SER A 67 -19.08 -0.66 4.26
CA SER A 67 -19.60 -0.10 5.50
C SER A 67 -18.76 -0.51 6.73
N GLN A 68 -18.81 0.31 7.77
CA GLN A 68 -18.13 -0.01 9.03
C GLN A 68 -18.60 -1.35 9.60
N GLN A 69 -19.90 -1.62 9.50
CA GLN A 69 -20.45 -2.89 9.96
C GLN A 69 -19.88 -4.07 9.20
N HIS A 70 -19.75 -3.95 7.89
CA HIS A 70 -19.18 -5.01 7.07
C HIS A 70 -17.69 -5.21 7.39
N TRP A 71 -16.93 -4.14 7.60
CA TRP A 71 -15.54 -4.24 8.04
C TRP A 71 -15.43 -4.96 9.38
N SER A 72 -16.33 -4.66 10.33
CA SER A 72 -16.35 -5.34 11.62
C SER A 72 -16.58 -6.84 11.47
N GLN A 73 -17.43 -7.24 10.54
CA GLN A 73 -17.67 -8.64 10.23
C GLN A 73 -16.44 -9.29 9.61
N LEU A 74 -15.79 -8.61 8.66
CA LEU A 74 -14.57 -9.12 8.03
C LEU A 74 -13.44 -9.31 9.02
N PHE A 75 -13.29 -8.37 9.96
CA PHE A 75 -12.25 -8.43 11.00
C PHE A 75 -12.62 -9.35 12.15
N GLN A 76 -13.89 -9.70 12.30
CA GLN A 76 -14.43 -10.41 13.44
C GLN A 76 -14.18 -9.64 14.75
N TRP A 77 -14.32 -8.32 14.69
CA TRP A 77 -14.14 -7.41 15.81
C TRP A 77 -15.43 -6.69 16.15
N SER A 78 -15.47 -6.09 17.34
CA SER A 78 -16.54 -5.15 17.68
C SER A 78 -16.45 -3.91 16.78
N ARG A 79 -17.56 -3.20 16.65
CA ARG A 79 -17.60 -1.97 15.85
C ARG A 79 -16.66 -0.90 16.43
N SER A 80 -16.60 -0.80 17.74
CA SER A 80 -15.73 0.16 18.43
C SER A 80 -14.25 -0.13 18.15
N LYS A 81 -13.84 -1.39 18.19
CA LYS A 81 -12.46 -1.79 17.88
C LYS A 81 -12.11 -1.51 16.42
N THR A 82 -13.04 -1.80 15.52
CA THR A 82 -12.87 -1.54 14.09
C THR A 82 -12.68 -0.05 13.82
N LEU A 83 -13.50 0.80 14.42
CA LEU A 83 -13.41 2.25 14.25
C LEU A 83 -12.10 2.80 14.80
N ARG A 84 -11.66 2.34 15.98
CA ARG A 84 -10.37 2.72 16.55
C ARG A 84 -9.20 2.33 15.66
N PHE A 85 -9.27 1.17 15.06
CA PHE A 85 -8.26 0.71 14.10
C PHE A 85 -8.16 1.65 12.89
N PHE A 86 -9.31 2.01 12.29
CA PHE A 86 -9.32 2.91 11.14
C PHE A 86 -8.81 4.31 11.52
N GLN A 87 -9.14 4.80 12.69
CA GLN A 87 -8.61 6.08 13.18
C GLN A 87 -7.10 6.01 13.37
N LYS A 88 -6.59 4.91 13.91
CA LYS A 88 -5.15 4.70 14.10
C LYS A 88 -4.39 4.70 12.78
N ILE A 89 -4.86 3.96 11.79
CA ILE A 89 -4.17 3.91 10.49
C ILE A 89 -4.32 5.21 9.70
N GLN A 90 -5.39 5.98 9.95
CA GLN A 90 -5.49 7.33 9.39
C GLN A 90 -4.47 8.27 10.03
N GLU A 91 -4.30 8.23 11.34
CA GLU A 91 -3.30 9.03 12.04
C GLU A 91 -1.88 8.68 11.60
N GLU A 92 -1.62 7.42 11.29
CA GLU A 92 -0.34 6.97 10.78
C GLU A 92 -0.11 7.32 9.31
N GLY A 93 -1.10 7.88 8.63
CA GLY A 93 -0.99 8.26 7.23
C GLY A 93 -1.15 7.11 6.24
N ILE A 94 -1.63 5.96 6.68
CA ILE A 94 -1.84 4.79 5.82
C ILE A 94 -3.09 4.98 4.96
N ILE A 95 -4.16 5.51 5.55
CA ILE A 95 -5.40 5.79 4.84
C ILE A 95 -5.86 7.22 5.07
N LYS A 96 -6.83 7.64 4.26
CA LYS A 96 -7.59 8.86 4.44
C LYS A 96 -9.07 8.50 4.41
N ILE A 97 -9.82 8.97 5.39
CA ILE A 97 -11.27 8.78 5.41
C ILE A 97 -11.90 9.95 4.67
N ILE A 98 -12.68 9.65 3.64
CA ILE A 98 -13.35 10.65 2.81
C ILE A 98 -14.76 10.86 3.37
N PRO A 99 -15.09 12.09 3.83
CA PRO A 99 -16.40 12.35 4.40
C PRO A 99 -17.49 12.35 3.36
N HIS A 100 -18.65 11.80 3.69
CA HIS A 100 -19.85 11.83 2.89
C HIS A 100 -21.05 12.16 3.74
N GLN A 101 -22.09 12.67 3.12
CA GLN A 101 -23.39 12.79 3.77
C GLN A 101 -23.94 11.38 4.06
N LYS A 102 -24.85 11.26 5.01
CA LYS A 102 -25.51 9.99 5.38
C LYS A 102 -24.58 8.90 5.96
N GLY A 103 -23.39 9.28 6.43
CA GLY A 103 -22.51 8.35 7.14
C GLY A 103 -21.91 7.22 6.30
N ILE A 104 -21.82 7.39 5.00
CA ILE A 104 -21.17 6.41 4.13
C ILE A 104 -19.69 6.37 4.46
N PHE A 105 -19.16 5.17 4.70
CA PHE A 105 -17.76 4.99 5.05
C PHE A 105 -16.92 4.78 3.79
N HIS A 106 -16.19 5.80 3.41
CA HIS A 106 -15.35 5.81 2.21
C HIS A 106 -13.91 6.01 2.65
N ILE A 107 -13.02 5.10 2.32
CA ILE A 107 -11.60 5.18 2.65
C ILE A 107 -10.75 5.20 1.37
N HIS A 108 -9.66 5.93 1.45
CA HIS A 108 -8.64 5.99 0.40
C HIS A 108 -7.33 5.50 0.99
N ILE A 109 -6.71 4.51 0.36
CA ILE A 109 -5.41 4.01 0.79
C ILE A 109 -4.32 4.89 0.19
N ASN A 110 -3.59 5.60 1.04
CA ASN A 110 -2.49 6.44 0.59
C ASN A 110 -1.39 5.57 -0.01
N ASN A 111 -0.86 5.98 -1.15
CA ASN A 111 0.21 5.27 -1.84
C ASN A 111 -0.18 3.83 -2.21
N TYR A 112 -1.42 3.62 -2.64
CA TYR A 112 -1.92 2.29 -3.00
C TYR A 112 -1.02 1.59 -4.02
N ASP A 113 -0.51 2.34 -5.00
CA ASP A 113 0.38 1.76 -6.02
C ASP A 113 1.69 1.25 -5.41
N PHE A 114 2.17 1.88 -4.34
CA PHE A 114 3.34 1.39 -3.60
C PHE A 114 3.03 0.04 -2.93
N TRP A 115 1.86 -0.03 -2.24
CA TRP A 115 1.46 -1.25 -1.53
C TRP A 115 1.25 -2.44 -2.47
N THR A 116 0.87 -2.20 -3.71
CA THR A 116 0.60 -3.25 -4.69
C THR A 116 1.75 -3.47 -5.67
N GLY A 117 2.85 -2.74 -5.51
CA GLY A 117 3.98 -2.84 -6.43
C GLY A 117 3.72 -2.26 -7.82
N CYS A 118 2.58 -1.57 -8.01
CA CYS A 118 2.26 -0.90 -9.25
C CYS A 118 2.70 0.54 -9.18
N ILE A 119 3.41 1.00 -10.21
CA ILE A 119 3.88 2.37 -10.29
C ILE A 119 3.30 2.96 -11.58
N SER A 120 2.75 4.19 -11.50
CA SER A 120 2.22 4.89 -12.68
C SER A 120 3.35 5.06 -13.71
N PRO A 121 3.02 5.14 -15.01
CA PRO A 121 4.03 5.34 -16.04
C PRO A 121 4.93 6.56 -15.79
N GLU A 122 4.34 7.65 -15.31
CA GLU A 122 5.07 8.88 -14.98
C GLU A 122 6.04 8.67 -13.82
N ALA A 123 5.59 8.03 -12.76
CA ALA A 123 6.44 7.70 -11.62
C ALA A 123 7.54 6.70 -11.99
N ARG A 124 7.28 5.80 -12.95
CA ARG A 124 8.29 4.89 -13.48
C ARG A 124 9.38 5.63 -14.21
N GLU A 125 9.03 6.63 -15.00
CA GLU A 125 10.01 7.44 -15.72
C GLU A 125 10.88 8.25 -14.76
N GLU A 126 10.28 8.87 -13.75
CA GLU A 126 11.03 9.60 -12.72
C GLU A 126 11.97 8.68 -11.95
N LYS A 127 11.51 7.50 -11.53
CA LYS A 127 12.37 6.53 -10.86
C LYS A 127 13.49 6.02 -11.75
N LYS A 128 13.23 5.82 -13.03
CA LYS A 128 14.27 5.44 -14.00
C LYS A 128 15.33 6.53 -14.14
N LYS A 129 14.91 7.80 -14.18
CA LYS A 129 15.83 8.95 -14.21
C LYS A 129 16.69 8.99 -12.97
N GLU A 130 16.10 8.90 -11.79
CA GLU A 130 16.82 8.90 -10.53
C GLU A 130 17.81 7.75 -10.43
N LYS A 131 17.40 6.55 -10.80
CA LYS A 131 18.28 5.38 -10.83
C LYS A 131 19.41 5.54 -11.83
N SER A 132 19.13 6.10 -13.01
CA SER A 132 20.14 6.33 -14.04
C SER A 132 21.17 7.33 -13.57
N GLU A 133 20.76 8.45 -12.98
CA GLU A 133 21.65 9.46 -12.43
C GLU A 133 22.50 8.90 -11.28
N ALA A 134 21.89 8.18 -10.36
CA ALA A 134 22.59 7.54 -9.26
C ALA A 134 23.59 6.50 -9.76
N PHE A 135 23.23 5.74 -10.78
CA PHE A 135 24.12 4.76 -11.41
C PHE A 135 25.30 5.41 -12.09
N ASP A 136 25.08 6.51 -12.82
CA ASP A 136 26.14 7.23 -13.50
C ASP A 136 27.16 7.80 -12.51
N VAL A 137 26.70 8.39 -11.42
CA VAL A 137 27.59 8.89 -10.35
C VAL A 137 28.38 7.75 -9.71
N PHE A 138 27.73 6.63 -9.42
CA PHE A 138 28.38 5.45 -8.90
C PHE A 138 29.42 4.89 -9.85
N TRP A 139 29.11 4.83 -11.12
CA TRP A 139 30.01 4.33 -12.18
C TRP A 139 31.24 5.20 -12.32
N ASP A 140 31.08 6.52 -12.30
CA ASP A 140 32.20 7.46 -12.36
C ASP A 140 33.14 7.29 -11.18
N LYS A 141 32.60 7.17 -9.97
CA LYS A 141 33.39 6.89 -8.76
C LYS A 141 34.10 5.56 -8.84
N TYR A 142 33.46 4.55 -9.35
CA TYR A 142 34.04 3.23 -9.53
C TYR A 142 35.21 3.27 -10.51
N HIS A 143 35.07 3.98 -11.61
CA HIS A 143 36.15 4.16 -12.59
C HIS A 143 37.35 4.90 -12.01
N GLU A 144 37.14 5.96 -11.24
CA GLU A 144 38.22 6.66 -10.57
C GLU A 144 38.97 5.74 -9.63
N THR A 145 38.24 4.96 -8.81
CA THR A 145 38.82 4.03 -7.87
C THR A 145 39.63 2.93 -8.59
N MET A 146 39.13 2.44 -9.70
CA MET A 146 39.81 1.39 -10.48
C MET A 146 41.04 1.90 -11.21
N GLN A 147 41.06 3.14 -11.61
CA GLN A 147 42.23 3.72 -12.29
C GLN A 147 43.37 4.00 -11.33
N LYS A 148 43.08 4.44 -10.10
CA LYS A 148 44.11 4.73 -9.11
C LYS A 148 45.02 3.54 -8.76
N PRO A 149 44.50 2.33 -8.49
CA PRO A 149 45.40 1.20 -8.23
C PRO A 149 46.37 0.87 -9.38
N LYS A 150 45.94 1.07 -10.59
CA LYS A 150 46.80 0.87 -11.75
C LYS A 150 47.94 1.87 -11.84
N GLN A 151 47.76 3.05 -11.29
CA GLN A 151 48.76 4.10 -11.24
C GLN A 151 49.84 3.83 -10.20
N TYR A 152 49.56 2.99 -9.22
CA TYR A 152 50.47 2.63 -8.14
C TYR A 152 51.35 1.40 -8.46
N VAL A 153 51.09 0.80 -9.57
CA VAL A 153 51.88 -0.34 -10.05
C VAL A 153 52.97 0.15 -11.04
#